data_91ea67b2df25d534b5b72692bb950c4d
#
_entry.id   91ea67b2df25d534b5b72692bb950c4d
#
_cell.length_a   1.000
_cell.length_b   1.000
_cell.length_c   1.000
_cell.angle_alpha   90.00
_cell.angle_beta   90.00
_cell.angle_gamma   90.00
#
_symmetry.space_group_name_H-M   'P 1'
#
loop_
_entity.id
_entity.type
_entity.pdbx_description
1 polymer ?
#
loop_
_entity_poly.entity_id
_entity_poly.type
_entity_poly.pdbx_seq_one_letter_code
_entity_poly.pdbx_strand_id
1 'polypeptide(L)'
;MSLSEPKPHAPTPDTAQQRTPVTLKALARMAREGTPFACLAAYDATTARWLERGGVHCILAGDSAAEVILGLPRTAEMPLEVSIALTAAVKRGAPNTVIMADLPFGSYHESDEQAVRTATRYIREARADIVKLEADASFSSTVAHVTRAGIPVCAHVGSLPQRAALTSGYTSAGRSADAAIEIIKDALALEAAGATMLLIEAVPPLVTEALLARTRIPIIGIGAGTAAHGQILVVNDLLGLTDAPPRFAEPAEALGARIQAAGQTWANRVKERNIGGQAYTMPAEQADLFRNRLAHLDETTRDKPSS
;
A
#
# COMPACT_ATOMS: atom_id res chain seq x y z
N MET A 1 2.04 -6.83 40.87
CA MET A 1 3.01 -6.55 39.82
C MET A 1 2.59 -5.28 39.11
N SER A 2 3.30 -4.19 39.39
CA SER A 2 3.01 -2.86 38.84
C SER A 2 3.41 -2.84 37.35
N LEU A 3 2.44 -2.72 36.46
CA LEU A 3 2.70 -2.46 35.06
C LEU A 3 3.14 -0.99 34.96
N SER A 4 4.42 -0.78 34.67
CA SER A 4 4.95 0.54 34.36
C SER A 4 4.24 1.08 33.12
N GLU A 5 3.59 2.23 33.25
CA GLU A 5 2.97 2.94 32.14
C GLU A 5 4.01 3.23 31.03
N PRO A 6 3.71 2.92 29.77
CA PRO A 6 4.57 3.34 28.68
C PRO A 6 4.49 4.87 28.59
N LYS A 7 5.62 5.55 28.79
CA LYS A 7 5.72 6.99 28.54
C LYS A 7 5.36 7.26 27.08
N PRO A 8 4.48 8.22 26.80
CA PRO A 8 4.21 8.61 25.43
C PRO A 8 5.51 9.19 24.84
N HIS A 9 6.09 8.49 23.87
CA HIS A 9 7.08 9.08 22.98
C HIS A 9 6.32 10.08 22.10
N ALA A 10 6.30 11.34 22.51
CA ALA A 10 6.06 12.41 21.57
C ALA A 10 7.22 12.41 20.56
N PRO A 11 7.00 12.24 19.26
CA PRO A 11 8.05 12.47 18.31
C PRO A 11 8.37 13.95 18.37
N THR A 12 9.64 14.27 18.71
CA THR A 12 10.18 15.61 18.55
C THR A 12 9.89 16.07 17.11
N PRO A 13 9.21 17.20 16.91
CA PRO A 13 9.14 17.81 15.60
C PRO A 13 10.52 18.38 15.32
N ASP A 14 11.12 17.91 14.28
CA ASP A 14 12.32 18.49 13.68
C ASP A 14 13.56 17.61 13.74
N THR A 15 13.58 16.65 12.85
CA THR A 15 14.68 16.30 11.96
C THR A 15 14.07 15.50 10.79
N ALA A 16 13.16 16.09 10.06
CA ALA A 16 12.93 15.69 8.69
C ALA A 16 14.19 16.12 7.90
N GLN A 17 15.30 15.41 8.08
CA GLN A 17 16.35 15.41 7.07
C GLN A 17 15.62 15.18 5.75
N GLN A 18 15.64 16.19 4.88
CA GLN A 18 15.05 16.06 3.56
C GLN A 18 15.73 14.88 2.88
N ARG A 19 15.02 13.75 2.89
CA ARG A 19 15.50 12.54 2.23
C ARG A 19 15.72 12.86 0.77
N THR A 20 16.90 12.53 0.24
CA THR A 20 17.15 12.60 -1.21
C THR A 20 16.09 11.77 -1.92
N PRO A 21 15.40 12.32 -2.94
CA PRO A 21 14.37 11.58 -3.65
C PRO A 21 14.91 10.28 -4.26
N VAL A 22 14.22 9.19 -4.00
CA VAL A 22 14.47 7.91 -4.66
C VAL A 22 13.82 7.95 -6.04
N THR A 23 14.55 7.52 -7.05
CA THR A 23 14.07 7.48 -8.44
C THR A 23 14.15 6.06 -8.99
N LEU A 24 13.45 5.76 -10.08
CA LEU A 24 13.58 4.48 -10.79
C LEU A 24 15.03 4.23 -11.23
N LYS A 25 15.74 5.29 -11.62
CA LYS A 25 17.18 5.21 -11.96
C LYS A 25 18.03 4.83 -10.74
N ALA A 26 17.67 5.30 -9.55
CA ALA A 26 18.35 4.92 -8.31
C ALA A 26 18.11 3.44 -7.99
N LEU A 27 16.87 2.94 -8.11
CA LEU A 27 16.56 1.52 -7.91
C LEU A 27 17.30 0.62 -8.92
N ALA A 28 17.33 1.03 -10.20
CA ALA A 28 18.08 0.31 -11.21
C ALA A 28 19.61 0.30 -10.95
N ARG A 29 20.14 1.37 -10.36
CA ARG A 29 21.55 1.41 -9.94
C ARG A 29 21.78 0.47 -8.76
N MET A 30 20.95 0.52 -7.72
CA MET A 30 21.04 -0.37 -6.55
C MET A 30 21.02 -1.84 -6.97
N ALA A 31 20.13 -2.21 -7.90
CA ALA A 31 20.08 -3.56 -8.44
C ALA A 31 21.41 -3.99 -9.11
N ARG A 32 22.00 -3.12 -9.94
CA ARG A 32 23.29 -3.40 -10.59
C ARG A 32 24.45 -3.48 -9.61
N GLU A 33 24.41 -2.71 -8.53
CA GLU A 33 25.43 -2.67 -7.48
C GLU A 33 25.25 -3.79 -6.43
N GLY A 34 24.20 -4.62 -6.57
CA GLY A 34 23.88 -5.65 -5.60
C GLY A 34 23.41 -5.10 -4.25
N THR A 35 22.95 -3.84 -4.19
CA THR A 35 22.42 -3.22 -3.00
C THR A 35 20.92 -3.48 -2.91
N PRO A 36 20.43 -4.23 -1.90
CA PRO A 36 18.99 -4.50 -1.77
C PRO A 36 18.17 -3.24 -1.48
N PHE A 37 16.91 -3.22 -1.93
CA PHE A 37 15.99 -2.14 -1.62
C PHE A 37 14.66 -2.66 -1.07
N ALA A 38 14.11 -1.93 -0.08
CA ALA A 38 12.86 -2.28 0.57
C ALA A 38 11.68 -1.65 -0.15
N CYS A 39 10.63 -2.46 -0.37
CA CYS A 39 9.34 -2.03 -0.89
C CYS A 39 8.23 -2.43 0.07
N LEU A 40 7.13 -1.69 0.10
CA LEU A 40 5.91 -2.06 0.82
C LEU A 40 4.67 -1.65 0.02
N ALA A 41 3.62 -2.46 0.08
CA ALA A 41 2.30 -2.02 -0.37
C ALA A 41 1.63 -1.22 0.75
N ALA A 42 1.13 -0.02 0.43
CA ALA A 42 0.44 0.86 1.37
C ALA A 42 -0.60 1.71 0.64
N TYR A 43 -1.59 2.26 1.39
CA TYR A 43 -2.82 2.72 0.78
C TYR A 43 -3.28 4.10 1.23
N ASP A 44 -2.56 4.76 2.14
CA ASP A 44 -2.91 6.08 2.65
C ASP A 44 -1.70 6.98 2.88
N ALA A 45 -1.95 8.29 2.97
CA ALA A 45 -0.89 9.29 3.11
C ALA A 45 -0.16 9.22 4.46
N THR A 46 -0.83 8.80 5.53
CA THR A 46 -0.23 8.76 6.87
C THR A 46 0.75 7.60 6.97
N THR A 47 0.31 6.41 6.59
CA THR A 47 1.16 5.23 6.51
C THR A 47 2.34 5.47 5.57
N ALA A 48 2.10 5.97 4.35
CA ALA A 48 3.16 6.26 3.38
C ALA A 48 4.23 7.22 3.93
N ARG A 49 3.82 8.25 4.69
CA ARG A 49 4.75 9.18 5.35
C ARG A 49 5.68 8.49 6.34
N TRP A 50 5.14 7.60 7.14
CA TRP A 50 5.96 6.84 8.10
C TRP A 50 6.89 5.87 7.40
N LEU A 51 6.46 5.22 6.31
CA LEU A 51 7.29 4.34 5.51
C LEU A 51 8.44 5.10 4.82
N GLU A 52 8.18 6.29 4.27
CA GLU A 52 9.23 7.16 3.71
C GLU A 52 10.27 7.52 4.78
N ARG A 53 9.83 7.92 5.98
CA ARG A 53 10.72 8.20 7.12
C ARG A 53 11.47 6.96 7.60
N GLY A 54 10.86 5.79 7.49
CA GLY A 54 11.46 4.49 7.77
C GLY A 54 12.45 4.01 6.73
N GLY A 55 12.66 4.76 5.64
CA GLY A 55 13.66 4.41 4.63
C GLY A 55 13.18 3.52 3.50
N VAL A 56 11.88 3.24 3.37
CA VAL A 56 11.31 2.45 2.27
C VAL A 56 11.61 3.16 0.94
N HIS A 57 12.04 2.39 -0.08
CA HIS A 57 12.52 2.91 -1.35
C HIS A 57 11.42 3.00 -2.42
N CYS A 58 10.45 2.08 -2.36
CA CYS A 58 9.31 2.04 -3.26
C CYS A 58 8.04 1.68 -2.49
N ILE A 59 6.96 2.41 -2.73
CA ILE A 59 5.63 2.09 -2.18
C ILE A 59 4.70 1.74 -3.33
N LEU A 60 4.09 0.56 -3.26
CA LEU A 60 3.06 0.11 -4.17
C LEU A 60 1.69 0.49 -3.60
N ALA A 61 0.93 1.31 -4.33
CA ALA A 61 -0.50 1.44 -4.09
C ALA A 61 -1.20 0.28 -4.82
N GLY A 62 -1.26 -0.88 -4.14
CA GLY A 62 -1.68 -2.14 -4.71
C GLY A 62 -3.20 -2.34 -4.72
N ASP A 63 -3.67 -3.21 -5.59
CA ASP A 63 -5.08 -3.65 -5.64
C ASP A 63 -5.48 -4.53 -4.44
N SER A 64 -4.51 -5.04 -3.68
CA SER A 64 -4.70 -5.66 -2.36
C SER A 64 -5.45 -4.75 -1.37
N ALA A 65 -5.51 -3.43 -1.63
CA ALA A 65 -6.39 -2.50 -0.91
C ALA A 65 -7.87 -2.93 -0.96
N ALA A 66 -8.30 -3.63 -2.00
CA ALA A 66 -9.65 -4.20 -2.07
C ALA A 66 -9.94 -5.06 -0.83
N GLU A 67 -9.01 -5.92 -0.45
CA GLU A 67 -9.18 -6.86 0.66
C GLU A 67 -8.88 -6.17 2.01
N VAL A 68 -7.70 -5.55 2.16
CA VAL A 68 -7.23 -5.09 3.48
C VAL A 68 -7.74 -3.70 3.89
N ILE A 69 -8.28 -2.91 2.96
CA ILE A 69 -8.83 -1.57 3.23
C ILE A 69 -10.32 -1.51 3.02
N LEU A 70 -10.81 -2.09 1.89
CA LEU A 70 -12.25 -2.04 1.55
C LEU A 70 -13.03 -3.24 2.08
N GLY A 71 -12.36 -4.31 2.55
CA GLY A 71 -13.00 -5.54 3.03
C GLY A 71 -13.72 -6.33 1.92
N LEU A 72 -13.31 -6.13 0.67
CA LEU A 72 -13.81 -6.90 -0.47
C LEU A 72 -13.15 -8.29 -0.51
N PRO A 73 -13.81 -9.30 -1.06
CA PRO A 73 -13.31 -10.66 -1.01
C PRO A 73 -12.10 -10.94 -1.90
N ARG A 74 -11.80 -10.09 -2.90
CA ARG A 74 -10.72 -10.34 -3.87
C ARG A 74 -10.09 -9.05 -4.41
N THR A 75 -8.82 -9.08 -4.75
CA THR A 75 -8.09 -7.97 -5.38
C THR A 75 -8.74 -7.54 -6.71
N ALA A 76 -9.27 -8.50 -7.48
CA ALA A 76 -9.95 -8.23 -8.75
C ALA A 76 -11.21 -7.34 -8.64
N GLU A 77 -11.71 -7.11 -7.42
CA GLU A 77 -12.87 -6.24 -7.17
C GLU A 77 -12.47 -4.78 -6.88
N MET A 78 -11.17 -4.43 -7.01
CA MET A 78 -10.68 -3.07 -6.76
C MET A 78 -11.25 -2.07 -7.76
N PRO A 79 -12.03 -1.05 -7.31
CA PRO A 79 -12.55 -0.04 -8.22
C PRO A 79 -11.42 0.92 -8.68
N LEU A 80 -11.35 1.19 -9.99
CA LEU A 80 -10.31 2.05 -10.58
C LEU A 80 -10.24 3.44 -9.94
N GLU A 81 -11.37 4.10 -9.72
CA GLU A 81 -11.41 5.44 -9.15
C GLU A 81 -10.87 5.49 -7.72
N VAL A 82 -11.17 4.46 -6.93
CA VAL A 82 -10.64 4.32 -5.57
C VAL A 82 -9.14 4.08 -5.61
N SER A 83 -8.65 3.20 -6.49
CA SER A 83 -7.23 2.91 -6.64
C SER A 83 -6.43 4.16 -7.02
N ILE A 84 -6.92 4.99 -7.96
CA ILE A 84 -6.30 6.26 -8.33
C ILE A 84 -6.27 7.22 -7.13
N ALA A 85 -7.36 7.32 -6.38
CA ALA A 85 -7.44 8.19 -5.20
C ALA A 85 -6.46 7.77 -4.10
N LEU A 86 -6.36 6.46 -3.80
CA LEU A 86 -5.40 5.91 -2.83
C LEU A 86 -3.96 6.15 -3.30
N THR A 87 -3.65 5.89 -4.57
CA THR A 87 -2.31 6.16 -5.14
C THR A 87 -1.92 7.63 -4.98
N ALA A 88 -2.84 8.55 -5.28
CA ALA A 88 -2.62 9.99 -5.09
C ALA A 88 -2.39 10.36 -3.61
N ALA A 89 -3.09 9.70 -2.68
CA ALA A 89 -2.88 9.87 -1.25
C ALA A 89 -1.50 9.38 -0.81
N VAL A 90 -1.08 8.20 -1.25
CA VAL A 90 0.25 7.63 -1.01
C VAL A 90 1.34 8.57 -1.51
N LYS A 91 1.21 9.08 -2.74
CA LYS A 91 2.20 10.05 -3.31
C LYS A 91 2.31 11.33 -2.50
N ARG A 92 1.18 11.87 -2.00
CA ARG A 92 1.21 13.04 -1.11
C ARG A 92 1.88 12.75 0.23
N GLY A 93 1.73 11.53 0.74
CA GLY A 93 2.35 11.09 1.99
C GLY A 93 3.86 10.86 1.88
N ALA A 94 4.32 10.35 0.74
CA ALA A 94 5.71 9.96 0.49
C ALA A 94 6.24 10.58 -0.82
N PRO A 95 6.42 11.91 -0.89
CA PRO A 95 6.79 12.60 -2.13
C PRO A 95 8.19 12.22 -2.65
N ASN A 96 9.09 11.77 -1.78
CA ASN A 96 10.49 11.44 -2.11
C ASN A 96 10.73 9.92 -2.30
N THR A 97 9.68 9.13 -2.30
CA THR A 97 9.70 7.67 -2.50
C THR A 97 9.16 7.35 -3.89
N VAL A 98 9.66 6.31 -4.55
CA VAL A 98 9.07 5.82 -5.80
C VAL A 98 7.67 5.28 -5.49
N ILE A 99 6.66 5.80 -6.19
CA ILE A 99 5.29 5.33 -6.07
C ILE A 99 4.94 4.50 -7.30
N MET A 100 4.67 3.22 -7.05
CA MET A 100 4.17 2.27 -8.03
C MET A 100 2.66 2.19 -7.90
N ALA A 101 1.96 2.31 -9.02
CA ALA A 101 0.50 2.22 -9.08
C ALA A 101 0.07 0.91 -9.73
N ASP A 102 -0.78 0.16 -9.06
CA ASP A 102 -1.36 -1.06 -9.60
C ASP A 102 -2.53 -0.76 -10.54
N LEU A 103 -2.53 -1.34 -11.72
CA LEU A 103 -3.67 -1.30 -12.61
C LEU A 103 -4.67 -2.37 -12.18
N PRO A 104 -5.89 -2.01 -11.71
CA PRO A 104 -6.87 -3.00 -11.29
C PRO A 104 -7.35 -3.90 -12.42
N PHE A 105 -7.82 -5.08 -12.06
CA PHE A 105 -8.44 -6.01 -13.00
C PHE A 105 -9.53 -5.30 -13.84
N GLY A 106 -9.57 -5.59 -15.14
CA GLY A 106 -10.52 -4.97 -16.08
C GLY A 106 -10.10 -3.59 -16.59
N SER A 107 -9.08 -2.96 -16.02
CA SER A 107 -8.67 -1.60 -16.41
C SER A 107 -7.62 -1.54 -17.54
N TYR A 108 -7.09 -2.70 -17.97
CA TYR A 108 -6.06 -2.81 -19.01
C TYR A 108 -6.22 -4.05 -19.89
N HIS A 109 -7.29 -4.84 -19.71
CA HIS A 109 -7.46 -6.15 -20.37
C HIS A 109 -8.21 -6.07 -21.70
N GLU A 110 -8.98 -4.98 -21.92
CA GLU A 110 -9.86 -4.83 -23.09
C GLU A 110 -9.06 -4.54 -24.37
N SER A 111 -8.08 -3.63 -24.26
CA SER A 111 -7.22 -3.24 -25.39
C SER A 111 -5.96 -2.51 -24.92
N ASP A 112 -4.95 -2.42 -25.80
CA ASP A 112 -3.73 -1.65 -25.55
C ASP A 112 -4.01 -0.16 -25.31
N GLU A 113 -5.02 0.41 -26.01
CA GLU A 113 -5.46 1.79 -25.85
C GLU A 113 -6.11 2.02 -24.47
N GLN A 114 -6.89 1.06 -23.97
CA GLN A 114 -7.43 1.11 -22.62
C GLN A 114 -6.29 1.15 -21.60
N ALA A 115 -5.31 0.28 -21.74
CA ALA A 115 -4.15 0.22 -20.84
C ALA A 115 -3.38 1.54 -20.83
N VAL A 116 -3.12 2.15 -21.99
CA VAL A 116 -2.46 3.46 -22.09
C VAL A 116 -3.31 4.56 -21.46
N ARG A 117 -4.62 4.58 -21.67
CA ARG A 117 -5.52 5.56 -21.02
C ARG A 117 -5.50 5.42 -19.51
N THR A 118 -5.61 4.21 -19.00
CA THR A 118 -5.58 3.93 -17.56
C THR A 118 -4.24 4.33 -16.95
N ALA A 119 -3.12 3.87 -17.53
CA ALA A 119 -1.79 4.23 -17.07
C ALA A 119 -1.55 5.75 -17.07
N THR A 120 -2.02 6.45 -18.11
CA THR A 120 -1.94 7.92 -18.20
C THR A 120 -2.67 8.60 -17.05
N ARG A 121 -3.83 8.09 -16.64
CA ARG A 121 -4.56 8.61 -15.48
C ARG A 121 -3.73 8.52 -14.19
N TYR A 122 -3.09 7.39 -13.94
CA TYR A 122 -2.22 7.24 -12.77
C TYR A 122 -1.04 8.22 -12.76
N ILE A 123 -0.40 8.43 -13.91
CA ILE A 123 0.69 9.41 -14.01
C ILE A 123 0.18 10.85 -13.79
N ARG A 124 -0.96 11.22 -14.39
CA ARG A 124 -1.45 12.61 -14.34
C ARG A 124 -2.22 12.93 -13.07
N GLU A 125 -3.11 12.05 -12.63
CA GLU A 125 -4.02 12.30 -11.52
C GLU A 125 -3.38 11.93 -10.18
N ALA A 126 -2.68 10.79 -10.14
CA ALA A 126 -2.07 10.27 -8.91
C ALA A 126 -0.57 10.59 -8.79
N ARG A 127 0.09 11.06 -9.86
CA ARG A 127 1.54 11.32 -9.92
C ARG A 127 2.38 10.09 -9.59
N ALA A 128 1.92 8.92 -10.01
CA ALA A 128 2.69 7.69 -9.91
C ALA A 128 3.98 7.81 -10.74
N ASP A 129 5.03 7.14 -10.29
CA ASP A 129 6.33 7.12 -10.98
C ASP A 129 6.45 5.93 -11.95
N ILE A 130 5.67 4.87 -11.72
CA ILE A 130 5.64 3.63 -12.49
C ILE A 130 4.27 2.96 -12.30
N VAL A 131 3.78 2.25 -13.30
CA VAL A 131 2.56 1.43 -13.19
C VAL A 131 2.91 -0.05 -13.13
N LYS A 132 2.13 -0.83 -12.37
CA LYS A 132 2.24 -2.29 -12.31
C LYS A 132 1.03 -2.91 -13.01
N LEU A 133 1.24 -4.01 -13.72
CA LEU A 133 0.19 -4.84 -14.28
C LEU A 133 0.58 -6.32 -14.21
N GLU A 134 -0.40 -7.18 -13.94
CA GLU A 134 -0.23 -8.63 -13.97
C GLU A 134 -0.23 -9.14 -15.41
N ALA A 135 0.83 -9.84 -15.81
CA ALA A 135 1.07 -10.17 -17.20
C ALA A 135 1.80 -11.50 -17.41
N ASP A 136 1.51 -12.11 -18.53
CA ASP A 136 2.31 -13.11 -19.19
C ASP A 136 2.77 -12.60 -20.56
N ALA A 137 3.45 -13.41 -21.37
CA ALA A 137 3.93 -13.03 -22.69
C ALA A 137 2.85 -12.50 -23.64
N SER A 138 1.57 -12.87 -23.45
CA SER A 138 0.46 -12.37 -24.27
C SER A 138 0.21 -10.88 -24.11
N PHE A 139 0.64 -10.27 -22.99
CA PHE A 139 0.57 -8.84 -22.70
C PHE A 139 1.79 -8.04 -23.22
N SER A 140 2.70 -8.65 -23.97
CA SER A 140 3.85 -7.94 -24.52
C SER A 140 3.47 -6.72 -25.36
N SER A 141 2.39 -6.81 -26.16
CA SER A 141 1.86 -5.67 -26.91
C SER A 141 1.42 -4.54 -25.99
N THR A 142 0.69 -4.87 -24.93
CA THR A 142 0.18 -3.91 -23.94
C THR A 142 1.33 -3.18 -23.24
N VAL A 143 2.35 -3.93 -22.78
CA VAL A 143 3.56 -3.35 -22.17
C VAL A 143 4.26 -2.42 -23.16
N ALA A 144 4.45 -2.85 -24.42
CA ALA A 144 5.09 -2.03 -25.46
C ALA A 144 4.31 -0.74 -25.76
N HIS A 145 2.99 -0.76 -25.78
CA HIS A 145 2.18 0.42 -26.00
C HIS A 145 2.24 1.42 -24.82
N VAL A 146 2.18 0.94 -23.58
CA VAL A 146 2.31 1.77 -22.38
C VAL A 146 3.70 2.39 -22.29
N THR A 147 4.78 1.61 -22.51
CA THR A 147 6.15 2.12 -22.47
C THR A 147 6.46 3.07 -23.61
N ARG A 148 5.93 2.84 -24.82
CA ARG A 148 6.04 3.76 -25.94
C ARG A 148 5.36 5.11 -25.67
N ALA A 149 4.31 5.12 -24.85
CA ALA A 149 3.67 6.35 -24.38
C ALA A 149 4.54 7.12 -23.35
N GLY A 150 5.70 6.60 -22.96
CA GLY A 150 6.62 7.22 -21.99
C GLY A 150 6.32 6.86 -20.54
N ILE A 151 5.51 5.84 -20.30
CA ILE A 151 5.12 5.42 -18.94
C ILE A 151 5.94 4.19 -18.55
N PRO A 152 6.74 4.23 -17.45
CA PRO A 152 7.46 3.07 -16.95
C PRO A 152 6.51 1.97 -16.48
N VAL A 153 6.85 0.70 -16.77
CA VAL A 153 6.03 -0.47 -16.43
C VAL A 153 6.82 -1.43 -15.55
N CYS A 154 6.22 -1.85 -14.45
CA CYS A 154 6.58 -3.03 -13.67
C CYS A 154 5.67 -4.18 -14.11
N ALA A 155 6.22 -5.21 -14.74
CA ALA A 155 5.44 -6.38 -15.12
C ALA A 155 5.45 -7.41 -13.99
N HIS A 156 4.28 -7.88 -13.57
CA HIS A 156 4.11 -8.83 -12.50
C HIS A 156 3.88 -10.23 -13.07
N VAL A 157 4.76 -11.17 -12.69
CA VAL A 157 4.76 -12.57 -13.13
C VAL A 157 4.76 -13.54 -11.94
N GLY A 158 4.49 -14.79 -12.19
CA GLY A 158 4.41 -15.83 -11.17
C GLY A 158 2.97 -16.10 -10.75
N SER A 159 2.66 -16.02 -9.46
CA SER A 159 1.26 -15.99 -9.00
C SER A 159 0.63 -14.66 -9.38
N LEU A 160 -0.56 -14.70 -9.96
CA LEU A 160 -1.29 -13.54 -10.43
C LEU A 160 -2.63 -13.45 -9.69
N PRO A 161 -2.71 -12.69 -8.58
CA PRO A 161 -3.92 -12.57 -7.75
C PRO A 161 -5.18 -12.17 -8.51
N GLN A 162 -5.07 -11.31 -9.52
CA GLN A 162 -6.20 -10.91 -10.38
C GLN A 162 -6.80 -12.08 -11.16
N ARG A 163 -6.01 -13.14 -11.37
CA ARG A 163 -6.44 -14.38 -12.05
C ARG A 163 -6.86 -15.51 -11.09
N ALA A 164 -7.02 -15.23 -9.80
CA ALA A 164 -7.38 -16.22 -8.80
C ALA A 164 -8.66 -17.00 -9.10
N ALA A 165 -9.58 -16.44 -9.89
CA ALA A 165 -10.77 -17.13 -10.38
C ALA A 165 -10.45 -18.35 -11.26
N LEU A 166 -9.34 -18.33 -12.03
CA LEU A 166 -8.90 -19.42 -12.88
C LEU A 166 -8.29 -20.58 -12.07
N THR A 167 -7.73 -20.28 -10.88
CA THR A 167 -7.00 -21.23 -10.04
C THR A 167 -7.77 -21.63 -8.78
N SER A 168 -9.04 -21.18 -8.65
CA SER A 168 -9.88 -21.41 -7.47
C SER A 168 -9.26 -20.89 -6.17
N GLY A 169 -8.56 -19.77 -6.24
CA GLY A 169 -7.91 -19.09 -5.11
C GLY A 169 -6.45 -18.73 -5.38
N TYR A 170 -5.80 -18.12 -4.39
CA TYR A 170 -4.38 -17.77 -4.47
C TYR A 170 -3.51 -19.01 -4.36
N THR A 171 -2.67 -19.26 -5.36
CA THR A 171 -1.80 -20.44 -5.43
C THR A 171 -0.37 -20.04 -5.80
N SER A 172 0.62 -20.78 -5.28
CA SER A 172 2.00 -20.61 -5.72
C SER A 172 2.17 -21.14 -7.15
N ALA A 173 2.97 -20.42 -7.95
CA ALA A 173 3.26 -20.73 -9.34
C ALA A 173 4.66 -21.36 -9.52
N GLY A 174 4.97 -21.89 -10.70
CA GLY A 174 6.31 -22.35 -11.04
C GLY A 174 6.81 -23.58 -10.27
N ARG A 175 5.91 -24.45 -9.76
CA ARG A 175 6.27 -25.63 -8.95
C ARG A 175 6.69 -26.85 -9.78
N SER A 176 6.47 -26.85 -11.09
CA SER A 176 7.04 -27.84 -12.03
C SER A 176 8.09 -27.16 -12.90
N ALA A 177 8.96 -27.97 -13.50
CA ALA A 177 10.01 -27.46 -14.39
C ALA A 177 9.41 -26.68 -15.57
N ASP A 178 8.36 -27.20 -16.20
CA ASP A 178 7.71 -26.54 -17.33
C ASP A 178 7.06 -25.21 -16.91
N ALA A 179 6.30 -25.20 -15.81
CA ALA A 179 5.71 -23.97 -15.30
C ALA A 179 6.76 -22.93 -14.90
N ALA A 180 7.88 -23.34 -14.32
CA ALA A 180 8.98 -22.44 -13.99
C ALA A 180 9.62 -21.83 -15.24
N ILE A 181 9.82 -22.61 -16.29
CA ILE A 181 10.35 -22.16 -17.58
C ILE A 181 9.41 -21.16 -18.26
N GLU A 182 8.09 -21.41 -18.22
CA GLU A 182 7.10 -20.47 -18.79
C GLU A 182 7.14 -19.12 -18.05
N ILE A 183 7.21 -19.07 -16.73
CA ILE A 183 7.35 -17.82 -15.97
C ILE A 183 8.60 -17.05 -16.37
N ILE A 184 9.71 -17.75 -16.59
CA ILE A 184 10.97 -17.10 -17.04
C ILE A 184 10.80 -16.55 -18.46
N LYS A 185 10.18 -17.30 -19.37
CA LYS A 185 9.89 -16.83 -20.74
C LYS A 185 8.98 -15.62 -20.74
N ASP A 186 7.91 -15.63 -19.95
CA ASP A 186 7.00 -14.51 -19.77
C ASP A 186 7.73 -13.26 -19.30
N ALA A 187 8.54 -13.38 -18.24
CA ALA A 187 9.32 -12.26 -17.71
C ALA A 187 10.27 -11.66 -18.74
N LEU A 188 10.99 -12.50 -19.50
CA LEU A 188 11.92 -12.04 -20.52
C LEU A 188 11.21 -11.43 -21.74
N ALA A 189 10.04 -11.94 -22.12
CA ALA A 189 9.22 -11.36 -23.18
C ALA A 189 8.70 -9.96 -22.79
N LEU A 190 8.27 -9.79 -21.54
CA LEU A 190 7.80 -8.51 -21.01
C LEU A 190 8.96 -7.51 -20.86
N GLU A 191 10.16 -7.95 -20.45
CA GLU A 191 11.36 -7.12 -20.48
C GLU A 191 11.68 -6.65 -21.91
N ALA A 192 11.68 -7.58 -22.88
CA ALA A 192 11.90 -7.26 -24.30
C ALA A 192 10.85 -6.29 -24.86
N ALA A 193 9.61 -6.34 -24.34
CA ALA A 193 8.54 -5.40 -24.68
C ALA A 193 8.72 -4.02 -24.06
N GLY A 194 9.69 -3.82 -23.15
CA GLY A 194 10.04 -2.52 -22.58
C GLY A 194 9.69 -2.36 -21.10
N ALA A 195 9.29 -3.42 -20.39
CA ALA A 195 9.16 -3.36 -18.94
C ALA A 195 10.50 -2.89 -18.33
N THR A 196 10.40 -1.98 -17.34
CA THR A 196 11.57 -1.38 -16.68
C THR A 196 11.87 -2.00 -15.33
N MET A 197 10.97 -2.85 -14.84
CA MET A 197 11.04 -3.58 -13.58
C MET A 197 10.16 -4.84 -13.66
N LEU A 198 10.52 -5.87 -12.93
CA LEU A 198 9.71 -7.07 -12.74
C LEU A 198 9.28 -7.18 -11.26
N LEU A 199 8.08 -7.68 -11.03
CA LEU A 199 7.66 -8.23 -9.74
C LEU A 199 7.42 -9.71 -9.94
N ILE A 200 7.96 -10.56 -9.05
CA ILE A 200 7.76 -12.01 -9.08
C ILE A 200 7.15 -12.47 -7.76
N GLU A 201 6.01 -13.18 -7.84
CA GLU A 201 5.23 -13.55 -6.67
C GLU A 201 5.05 -15.05 -6.52
N ALA A 202 5.20 -15.52 -5.28
CA ALA A 202 4.86 -16.87 -4.80
C ALA A 202 5.40 -18.00 -5.69
N VAL A 203 6.68 -17.91 -6.05
CA VAL A 203 7.42 -18.92 -6.82
C VAL A 203 8.53 -19.55 -5.97
N PRO A 204 9.00 -20.78 -6.30
CA PRO A 204 10.20 -21.33 -5.68
C PRO A 204 11.42 -20.41 -5.87
N PRO A 205 12.29 -20.23 -4.84
CA PRO A 205 13.49 -19.37 -4.93
C PRO A 205 14.36 -19.65 -6.16
N LEU A 206 14.48 -20.90 -6.57
CA LEU A 206 15.22 -21.33 -7.77
C LEU A 206 14.73 -20.62 -9.05
N VAL A 207 13.43 -20.33 -9.17
CA VAL A 207 12.88 -19.60 -10.34
C VAL A 207 13.36 -18.15 -10.33
N THR A 208 13.34 -17.49 -9.17
CA THR A 208 13.87 -16.13 -9.00
C THR A 208 15.36 -16.05 -9.33
N GLU A 209 16.15 -16.99 -8.81
CA GLU A 209 17.60 -17.07 -9.08
C GLU A 209 17.88 -17.27 -10.56
N ALA A 210 17.13 -18.17 -11.21
CA ALA A 210 17.26 -18.42 -12.63
C ALA A 210 16.87 -17.21 -13.50
N LEU A 211 15.88 -16.44 -13.08
CA LEU A 211 15.47 -15.21 -13.75
C LEU A 211 16.51 -14.09 -13.55
N LEU A 212 17.06 -13.92 -12.34
CA LEU A 212 18.13 -12.95 -12.05
C LEU A 212 19.34 -13.10 -12.95
N ALA A 213 19.71 -14.34 -13.27
CA ALA A 213 20.85 -14.63 -14.16
C ALA A 213 20.58 -14.25 -15.64
N ARG A 214 19.35 -13.87 -16.01
CA ARG A 214 18.92 -13.65 -17.40
C ARG A 214 18.37 -12.27 -17.68
N THR A 215 17.83 -11.60 -16.67
CA THR A 215 17.26 -10.25 -16.80
C THR A 215 18.31 -9.17 -16.57
N ARG A 216 18.06 -7.96 -17.12
CA ARG A 216 18.89 -6.77 -16.93
C ARG A 216 18.18 -5.68 -16.12
N ILE A 217 16.91 -5.89 -15.79
CA ILE A 217 16.10 -4.92 -15.05
C ILE A 217 15.91 -5.36 -13.59
N PRO A 218 15.59 -4.46 -12.67
CA PRO A 218 15.34 -4.80 -11.29
C PRO A 218 14.20 -5.81 -11.14
N ILE A 219 14.37 -6.76 -10.20
CA ILE A 219 13.32 -7.68 -9.76
C ILE A 219 12.95 -7.36 -8.33
N ILE A 220 11.64 -7.23 -8.05
CA ILE A 220 11.06 -7.20 -6.71
C ILE A 220 10.43 -8.57 -6.45
N GLY A 221 10.74 -9.19 -5.31
CA GLY A 221 10.19 -10.48 -4.90
C GLY A 221 9.18 -10.36 -3.78
N ILE A 222 8.13 -11.19 -3.83
CA ILE A 222 7.20 -11.42 -2.72
C ILE A 222 6.90 -12.93 -2.65
N GLY A 223 7.22 -13.57 -1.51
CA GLY A 223 7.09 -15.02 -1.41
C GLY A 223 7.91 -15.80 -2.45
N ALA A 224 9.02 -15.23 -2.94
CA ALA A 224 9.83 -15.74 -4.04
C ALA A 224 11.30 -15.98 -3.65
N GLY A 225 11.57 -16.18 -2.37
CA GLY A 225 12.92 -16.27 -1.81
C GLY A 225 13.57 -14.91 -1.61
N THR A 226 14.84 -14.91 -1.19
CA THR A 226 15.56 -13.71 -0.76
C THR A 226 16.49 -13.11 -1.83
N ALA A 227 16.63 -13.75 -2.98
CA ALA A 227 17.63 -13.40 -4.01
C ALA A 227 17.25 -12.14 -4.81
N ALA A 228 15.98 -11.76 -4.91
CA ALA A 228 15.52 -10.61 -5.68
C ALA A 228 16.20 -9.30 -5.21
N HIS A 229 16.39 -8.35 -6.12
CA HIS A 229 17.02 -7.05 -5.84
C HIS A 229 16.21 -6.22 -4.83
N GLY A 230 14.88 -6.28 -4.88
CA GLY A 230 13.98 -5.69 -3.90
C GLY A 230 13.06 -6.74 -3.29
N GLN A 231 12.54 -6.45 -2.07
CA GLN A 231 11.54 -7.28 -1.42
C GLN A 231 10.33 -6.42 -1.07
N ILE A 232 9.12 -6.97 -1.28
CA ILE A 232 7.88 -6.29 -0.97
C ILE A 232 6.98 -7.16 -0.09
N LEU A 233 6.25 -6.51 0.83
CA LEU A 233 5.15 -7.09 1.59
C LEU A 233 3.97 -6.11 1.60
N VAL A 234 2.79 -6.63 1.89
CA VAL A 234 1.62 -5.81 2.26
C VAL A 234 1.87 -5.24 3.66
N VAL A 235 1.73 -3.92 3.83
CA VAL A 235 2.00 -3.26 5.12
C VAL A 235 1.12 -3.79 6.25
N ASN A 236 -0.12 -4.18 5.94
CA ASN A 236 -1.04 -4.77 6.90
C ASN A 236 -0.53 -6.12 7.44
N ASP A 237 0.08 -6.93 6.59
CA ASP A 237 0.69 -8.20 7.00
C ASP A 237 1.94 -7.94 7.86
N LEU A 238 2.82 -7.04 7.41
CA LEU A 238 4.02 -6.66 8.15
C LEU A 238 3.70 -6.11 9.56
N LEU A 239 2.62 -5.36 9.70
CA LEU A 239 2.20 -4.75 10.96
C LEU A 239 1.32 -5.68 11.83
N GLY A 240 1.00 -6.88 11.36
CA GLY A 240 0.13 -7.82 12.07
C GLY A 240 -1.31 -7.30 12.23
N LEU A 241 -1.84 -6.69 11.17
CA LEU A 241 -3.24 -6.28 11.07
C LEU A 241 -4.11 -7.34 10.38
N THR A 242 -3.52 -8.19 9.56
CA THR A 242 -4.20 -9.28 8.86
C THR A 242 -4.33 -10.49 9.78
N ASP A 243 -5.55 -11.02 9.97
CA ASP A 243 -5.80 -12.18 10.84
C ASP A 243 -5.15 -13.48 10.31
N ALA A 244 -5.08 -13.63 9.00
CA ALA A 244 -4.49 -14.80 8.34
C ALA A 244 -3.55 -14.37 7.20
N PRO A 245 -2.34 -13.87 7.52
CA PRO A 245 -1.40 -13.43 6.50
C PRO A 245 -0.90 -14.62 5.66
N PRO A 246 -0.41 -14.37 4.42
CA PRO A 246 0.24 -15.39 3.61
C PRO A 246 1.42 -16.02 4.36
N ARG A 247 1.71 -17.29 4.09
CA ARG A 247 2.76 -18.05 4.80
C ARG A 247 4.15 -17.44 4.70
N PHE A 248 4.42 -16.64 3.68
CA PHE A 248 5.70 -15.97 3.47
C PHE A 248 5.78 -14.60 4.19
N ALA A 249 4.66 -14.10 4.72
CA ALA A 249 4.61 -12.83 5.44
C ALA A 249 4.75 -13.10 6.94
N GLU A 250 5.93 -12.79 7.49
CA GLU A 250 6.17 -12.81 8.92
C GLU A 250 5.91 -11.40 9.48
N PRO A 251 4.94 -11.22 10.38
CA PRO A 251 4.66 -9.93 10.99
C PRO A 251 5.83 -9.43 11.83
N ALA A 252 6.24 -8.17 11.63
CA ALA A 252 7.23 -7.51 12.47
C ALA A 252 6.61 -6.87 13.72
N GLU A 253 5.29 -6.69 13.74
CA GLU A 253 4.53 -6.06 14.82
C GLU A 253 3.21 -6.80 15.05
N ALA A 254 2.56 -6.50 16.19
CA ALA A 254 1.22 -7.01 16.55
C ALA A 254 0.24 -5.83 16.69
N LEU A 255 0.13 -5.01 15.64
CA LEU A 255 -0.63 -3.76 15.70
C LEU A 255 -2.14 -4.00 15.87
N GLY A 256 -2.68 -5.10 15.33
CA GLY A 256 -4.09 -5.48 15.54
C GLY A 256 -4.44 -5.62 17.02
N ALA A 257 -3.64 -6.37 17.78
CA ALA A 257 -3.82 -6.52 19.22
C ALA A 257 -3.67 -5.17 19.98
N ARG A 258 -2.75 -4.31 19.53
CA ARG A 258 -2.57 -2.97 20.13
C ARG A 258 -3.77 -2.05 19.87
N ILE A 259 -4.35 -2.09 18.67
CA ILE A 259 -5.56 -1.34 18.31
C ILE A 259 -6.73 -1.83 19.17
N GLN A 260 -6.91 -3.15 19.31
CA GLN A 260 -7.94 -3.74 20.16
C GLN A 260 -7.81 -3.26 21.63
N ALA A 261 -6.60 -3.34 22.19
CA ALA A 261 -6.34 -2.89 23.56
C ALA A 261 -6.58 -1.38 23.75
N ALA A 262 -6.19 -0.56 22.77
CA ALA A 262 -6.46 0.87 22.80
C ALA A 262 -7.96 1.18 22.75
N GLY A 263 -8.70 0.48 21.89
CA GLY A 263 -10.17 0.57 21.82
C GLY A 263 -10.84 0.19 23.13
N GLN A 264 -10.41 -0.91 23.76
CA GLN A 264 -10.90 -1.34 25.07
C GLN A 264 -10.63 -0.28 26.16
N THR A 265 -9.41 0.25 26.18
CA THR A 265 -9.02 1.30 27.12
C THR A 265 -9.89 2.55 26.94
N TRP A 266 -10.10 2.96 25.71
CA TRP A 266 -10.96 4.11 25.40
C TRP A 266 -12.41 3.87 25.86
N ALA A 267 -12.98 2.70 25.54
CA ALA A 267 -14.33 2.34 25.96
C ALA A 267 -14.51 2.39 27.49
N ASN A 268 -13.52 1.93 28.25
CA ASN A 268 -13.55 1.99 29.71
C ASN A 268 -13.46 3.44 30.23
N ARG A 269 -12.55 4.25 29.69
CA ARG A 269 -12.43 5.68 30.04
C ARG A 269 -13.73 6.46 29.81
N VAL A 270 -14.43 6.17 28.73
CA VAL A 270 -15.73 6.79 28.43
C VAL A 270 -16.78 6.38 29.47
N LYS A 271 -16.86 5.10 29.86
CA LYS A 271 -17.77 4.61 30.92
C LYS A 271 -17.49 5.29 32.27
N GLU A 272 -16.23 5.48 32.60
CA GLU A 272 -15.76 6.11 33.84
C GLU A 272 -15.80 7.65 33.78
N ARG A 273 -16.20 8.25 32.64
CA ARG A 273 -16.15 9.70 32.36
C ARG A 273 -14.74 10.31 32.56
N ASN A 274 -13.73 9.52 32.40
CA ASN A 274 -12.30 9.89 32.48
C ASN A 274 -11.63 9.81 31.11
N ILE A 275 -12.04 10.70 30.22
CA ILE A 275 -11.59 10.67 28.82
C ILE A 275 -10.16 11.22 28.63
N GLY A 276 -9.57 11.83 29.68
CA GLY A 276 -8.27 12.47 29.59
C GLY A 276 -8.28 13.73 28.72
N GLY A 277 -7.09 14.27 28.48
CA GLY A 277 -6.93 15.49 27.70
C GLY A 277 -7.20 16.77 28.52
N GLN A 278 -7.08 17.91 27.87
CA GLN A 278 -7.32 19.22 28.47
C GLN A 278 -8.69 19.74 28.01
N ALA A 279 -9.56 20.02 28.97
CA ALA A 279 -10.87 20.59 28.68
C ALA A 279 -10.72 22.07 28.27
N TYR A 280 -11.55 22.50 27.34
CA TYR A 280 -11.70 23.93 27.05
C TYR A 280 -12.43 24.60 28.22
N THR A 281 -11.92 25.73 28.65
CA THR A 281 -12.50 26.54 29.73
C THR A 281 -13.15 27.81 29.18
N MET A 282 -14.25 28.19 29.78
CA MET A 282 -14.87 29.50 29.53
C MET A 282 -14.33 30.50 30.55
N PRO A 283 -13.91 31.71 30.14
CA PRO A 283 -13.56 32.77 31.09
C PRO A 283 -14.68 32.99 32.13
N ALA A 284 -14.31 33.25 33.40
CA ALA A 284 -15.28 33.32 34.51
C ALA A 284 -16.45 34.27 34.25
N GLU A 285 -16.15 35.47 33.73
CA GLU A 285 -17.13 36.48 33.36
C GLU A 285 -18.17 35.97 32.32
N GLN A 286 -17.65 35.23 31.31
CA GLN A 286 -18.52 34.66 30.28
C GLN A 286 -19.32 33.43 30.80
N ALA A 287 -18.75 32.69 31.74
CA ALA A 287 -19.44 31.57 32.38
C ALA A 287 -20.65 32.07 33.20
N ASP A 288 -20.53 33.22 33.93
CA ASP A 288 -21.61 33.82 34.68
C ASP A 288 -22.69 34.37 33.74
N LEU A 289 -22.30 35.04 32.69
CA LEU A 289 -23.23 35.52 31.66
C LEU A 289 -23.97 34.36 30.97
N PHE A 290 -23.27 33.27 30.70
CA PHE A 290 -23.90 32.05 30.15
C PHE A 290 -24.94 31.46 31.09
N ARG A 291 -24.62 31.30 32.39
CA ARG A 291 -25.57 30.78 33.38
C ARG A 291 -26.83 31.62 33.49
N ASN A 292 -26.68 32.96 33.50
CA ASN A 292 -27.81 33.89 33.56
C ASN A 292 -28.68 33.76 32.30
N ARG A 293 -28.10 33.71 31.12
CA ARG A 293 -28.87 33.55 29.87
C ARG A 293 -29.57 32.18 29.79
N LEU A 294 -28.93 31.13 30.32
CA LEU A 294 -29.48 29.78 30.33
C LEU A 294 -30.73 29.71 31.23
N ALA A 295 -30.70 30.38 32.41
CA ALA A 295 -31.88 30.46 33.32
C ALA A 295 -33.08 31.10 32.62
N HIS A 296 -32.87 32.20 31.88
CA HIS A 296 -33.97 32.85 31.12
C HIS A 296 -34.47 31.96 29.95
N LEU A 297 -33.63 31.15 29.37
CA LEU A 297 -34.00 30.22 28.29
C LEU A 297 -34.95 29.12 28.84
N ASP A 298 -34.68 28.62 30.04
CA ASP A 298 -35.51 27.60 30.72
C ASP A 298 -36.87 28.15 31.13
N GLU A 299 -36.97 29.41 31.55
CA GLU A 299 -38.24 30.10 31.86
C GLU A 299 -39.13 30.23 30.61
N THR A 300 -38.55 30.66 29.49
CA THR A 300 -39.28 30.85 28.22
C THR A 300 -39.71 29.54 27.55
N THR A 301 -39.04 28.41 27.85
CA THR A 301 -39.39 27.09 27.30
C THR A 301 -40.49 26.40 28.15
N ARG A 302 -40.62 26.73 29.44
CA ARG A 302 -41.69 26.19 30.33
C ARG A 302 -43.06 26.83 30.11
N ASP A 303 -43.08 28.07 29.57
CA ASP A 303 -44.33 28.81 29.33
C ASP A 303 -44.97 28.56 27.96
N LYS A 304 -44.50 27.60 27.18
CA LYS A 304 -45.19 27.17 25.97
C LYS A 304 -46.30 26.19 26.33
N PRO A 305 -47.59 26.57 26.15
CA PRO A 305 -48.67 25.62 26.37
C PRO A 305 -48.54 24.45 25.40
N SER A 306 -48.62 23.24 25.94
CA SER A 306 -48.75 22.01 25.16
C SER A 306 -49.96 22.12 24.24
N SER A 307 -49.74 22.31 22.98
CA SER A 307 -50.74 22.24 21.91
C SER A 307 -50.99 20.81 21.47
#